data_c5ed60d8f1dbb8303a90dd1e6d08b960
#
_entry.id   c5ed60d8f1dbb8303a90dd1e6d08b960
#
_cell.length_a   1.000
_cell.length_b   1.000
_cell.length_c   1.000
_cell.angle_alpha   90.00
_cell.angle_beta   90.00
_cell.angle_gamma   90.00
#
_symmetry.space_group_name_H-M   'P 1'
#
loop_
_entity.id
_entity.type
_entity.pdbx_description
1 polymer ?
#
loop_
_entity_poly.entity_id
_entity_poly.type
_entity_poly.pdbx_seq_one_letter_code
_entity_poly.pdbx_strand_id
1 'polypeptide(L)'
;LYTNVYSHAVTTLNGLSEEYPDLRFGHIDCLLGGLSHVPQEIRPDIRNYGGAYKNLTLFLHTLTSPTTSTISGPVKDAIDRSFGSLESFQQQFTDAARAHTGNGWTWLVLNPDNTLSITSTTEQNNPIMDMQTALLGINLWEYMYASSNREEYITNFFSIVNWKIVNHIYEETLKNPNRFGHE
;
A
#
# COMPACT_ATOMS: atom_id res chain seq x y z
N LEU A 1 15.88 3.34 -10.91
CA LEU A 1 14.49 3.70 -11.28
C LEU A 1 13.63 3.92 -10.04
N TYR A 2 13.55 2.93 -9.16
CA TYR A 2 12.77 3.01 -7.92
C TYR A 2 13.18 4.20 -7.03
N THR A 3 14.48 4.38 -6.76
CA THR A 3 15.01 5.49 -5.97
C THR A 3 14.60 6.85 -6.57
N ASN A 4 14.56 6.96 -7.90
CA ASN A 4 14.19 8.20 -8.58
C ASN A 4 12.70 8.53 -8.37
N VAL A 5 11.78 7.55 -8.44
CA VAL A 5 10.35 7.78 -8.23
C VAL A 5 10.09 8.25 -6.79
N TYR A 6 10.68 7.57 -5.81
CA TYR A 6 10.55 7.94 -4.40
C TYR A 6 11.13 9.32 -4.11
N SER A 7 12.37 9.58 -4.54
CA SER A 7 13.04 10.87 -4.33
C SER A 7 12.27 12.01 -5.00
N HIS A 8 11.75 11.79 -6.21
CA HIS A 8 10.94 12.79 -6.89
C HIS A 8 9.65 13.10 -6.13
N ALA A 9 8.96 12.08 -5.63
CA ALA A 9 7.77 12.25 -4.82
C ALA A 9 8.07 13.08 -3.55
N VAL A 10 9.14 12.75 -2.81
CA VAL A 10 9.56 13.49 -1.62
C VAL A 10 9.90 14.94 -1.95
N THR A 11 10.67 15.19 -3.01
CA THR A 11 11.05 16.56 -3.42
C THR A 11 9.83 17.39 -3.78
N THR A 12 8.89 16.82 -4.54
CA THR A 12 7.65 17.52 -4.94
C THR A 12 6.78 17.83 -3.71
N LEU A 13 6.59 16.86 -2.80
CA LEU A 13 5.82 17.07 -1.58
C LEU A 13 6.45 18.14 -0.68
N ASN A 14 7.78 18.19 -0.56
CA ASN A 14 8.47 19.22 0.19
C ASN A 14 8.25 20.62 -0.41
N GLY A 15 8.34 20.75 -1.74
CA GLY A 15 8.01 22.01 -2.42
C GLY A 15 6.58 22.48 -2.17
N LEU A 16 5.62 21.55 -2.28
CA LEU A 16 4.21 21.85 -1.99
C LEU A 16 4.01 22.25 -0.51
N SER A 17 4.74 21.63 0.42
CA SER A 17 4.64 22.00 1.84
C SER A 17 5.15 23.41 2.15
N GLU A 18 6.12 23.90 1.39
CA GLU A 18 6.60 25.28 1.48
C GLU A 18 5.59 26.28 0.88
N GLU A 19 4.92 25.89 -0.21
CA GLU A 19 3.93 26.72 -0.89
C GLU A 19 2.58 26.76 -0.14
N TYR A 20 2.20 25.65 0.52
CA TYR A 20 0.94 25.49 1.25
C TYR A 20 1.18 25.12 2.72
N PRO A 21 1.76 26.02 3.54
CA PRO A 21 2.19 25.72 4.91
C PRO A 21 1.04 25.36 5.86
N ASP A 22 -0.19 25.73 5.53
CA ASP A 22 -1.39 25.41 6.32
C ASP A 22 -1.83 23.95 6.15
N LEU A 23 -1.33 23.26 5.14
CA LEU A 23 -1.61 21.83 4.92
C LEU A 23 -0.64 20.97 5.76
N ARG A 24 -1.19 19.95 6.41
CA ARG A 24 -0.42 19.06 7.29
C ARG A 24 0.30 17.96 6.50
N PHE A 25 1.33 18.31 5.72
CA PHE A 25 2.12 17.34 4.94
C PHE A 25 2.79 16.25 5.79
N GLY A 26 3.08 16.52 7.07
CA GLY A 26 3.57 15.50 8.01
C GLY A 26 2.56 14.37 8.28
N HIS A 27 1.31 14.54 7.89
CA HIS A 27 0.23 13.57 8.00
C HIS A 27 -0.35 13.29 6.61
N ILE A 28 0.47 12.74 5.72
CA ILE A 28 0.07 12.45 4.32
C ILE A 28 -1.20 11.60 4.23
N ASP A 29 -1.45 10.75 5.23
CA ASP A 29 -2.64 9.92 5.31
C ASP A 29 -3.92 10.77 5.39
N CYS A 30 -3.89 11.86 6.16
CA CYS A 30 -5.00 12.80 6.26
C CYS A 30 -5.27 13.52 4.93
N LEU A 31 -4.20 13.89 4.20
CA LEU A 31 -4.35 14.54 2.88
C LEU A 31 -4.91 13.55 1.85
N LEU A 32 -4.42 12.31 1.83
CA LEU A 32 -4.90 11.28 0.90
C LEU A 32 -6.33 10.83 1.21
N GLY A 33 -6.68 10.62 2.48
CA GLY A 33 -8.03 10.26 2.91
C GLY A 33 -9.02 11.42 2.75
N GLY A 34 -8.54 12.67 2.86
CA GLY A 34 -9.32 13.89 2.76
C GLY A 34 -9.07 14.70 1.49
N LEU A 35 -8.82 14.08 0.34
CA LEU A 35 -8.50 14.78 -0.91
C LEU A 35 -9.52 15.86 -1.31
N SER A 36 -10.79 15.71 -0.93
CA SER A 36 -11.81 16.73 -1.18
C SER A 36 -11.54 18.06 -0.47
N HIS A 37 -10.80 18.05 0.62
CA HIS A 37 -10.42 19.24 1.40
C HIS A 37 -9.07 19.84 0.96
N VAL A 38 -8.32 19.16 0.10
CA VAL A 38 -7.11 19.67 -0.52
C VAL A 38 -7.47 20.68 -1.61
N PRO A 39 -6.77 21.82 -1.75
CA PRO A 39 -6.97 22.77 -2.83
C PRO A 39 -6.99 22.08 -4.21
N GLN A 40 -7.91 22.48 -5.07
CA GLN A 40 -8.17 21.77 -6.33
C GLN A 40 -6.95 21.75 -7.25
N GLU A 41 -6.17 22.83 -7.24
CA GLU A 41 -4.98 23.02 -8.08
C GLU A 41 -3.86 22.03 -7.77
N ILE A 42 -3.68 21.61 -6.49
CA ILE A 42 -2.62 20.67 -6.07
C ILE A 42 -3.16 19.27 -5.76
N ARG A 43 -4.45 19.05 -5.81
CA ARG A 43 -5.08 17.77 -5.51
C ARG A 43 -4.53 16.61 -6.36
N PRO A 44 -4.32 16.78 -7.69
CA PRO A 44 -3.68 15.75 -8.52
C PRO A 44 -2.27 15.41 -8.05
N ASP A 45 -1.49 16.40 -7.62
CA ASP A 45 -0.12 16.21 -7.14
C ASP A 45 -0.10 15.48 -5.80
N ILE A 46 -0.95 15.87 -4.84
CA ILE A 46 -1.09 15.15 -3.57
C ILE A 46 -1.51 13.71 -3.81
N ARG A 47 -2.48 13.44 -4.70
CA ARG A 47 -2.91 12.08 -5.06
C ARG A 47 -1.74 11.27 -5.62
N ASN A 48 -1.00 11.82 -6.58
CA ASN A 48 0.06 11.11 -7.28
C ASN A 48 1.33 10.97 -6.41
N TYR A 49 1.87 12.08 -5.91
CA TYR A 49 3.15 12.06 -5.18
C TYR A 49 2.97 11.62 -3.72
N GLY A 50 1.88 12.01 -3.08
CA GLY A 50 1.50 11.50 -1.76
C GLY A 50 1.24 10.00 -1.79
N GLY A 51 0.48 9.54 -2.78
CA GLY A 51 0.26 8.12 -3.04
C GLY A 51 1.57 7.38 -3.30
N ALA A 52 2.43 7.87 -4.20
CA ALA A 52 3.73 7.27 -4.47
C ALA A 52 4.60 7.14 -3.22
N TYR A 53 4.72 8.21 -2.44
CA TYR A 53 5.45 8.20 -1.17
C TYR A 53 4.92 7.14 -0.21
N LYS A 54 3.61 7.12 0.02
CA LYS A 54 2.95 6.16 0.94
C LYS A 54 3.10 4.72 0.45
N ASN A 55 2.78 4.47 -0.83
CA ASN A 55 2.80 3.15 -1.43
C ASN A 55 4.20 2.53 -1.39
N LEU A 56 5.20 3.30 -1.81
CA LEU A 56 6.58 2.84 -1.88
C LEU A 56 7.19 2.67 -0.49
N THR A 57 6.85 3.53 0.48
CA THR A 57 7.28 3.37 1.88
C THR A 57 6.77 2.04 2.44
N LEU A 58 5.46 1.74 2.30
CA LEU A 58 4.89 0.48 2.77
C LEU A 58 5.52 -0.72 2.05
N PHE A 59 5.63 -0.65 0.73
CA PHE A 59 6.20 -1.70 -0.10
C PHE A 59 7.59 -2.10 0.37
N LEU A 60 8.51 -1.13 0.51
CA LEU A 60 9.86 -1.41 0.99
C LEU A 60 9.91 -1.95 2.42
N HIS A 61 9.06 -1.42 3.28
CA HIS A 61 9.04 -1.83 4.69
C HIS A 61 8.57 -3.27 4.86
N THR A 62 7.64 -3.72 4.01
CA THR A 62 7.05 -5.05 4.07
C THR A 62 7.82 -6.12 3.28
N LEU A 63 8.96 -5.76 2.68
CA LEU A 63 9.81 -6.72 1.97
C LEU A 63 11.08 -7.06 2.74
N THR A 64 11.63 -8.21 2.44
CA THR A 64 12.92 -8.69 2.96
C THR A 64 13.63 -9.53 1.90
N SER A 65 14.88 -9.91 2.15
CA SER A 65 15.55 -10.91 1.31
C SER A 65 14.74 -12.22 1.31
N PRO A 66 14.81 -13.02 0.24
CA PRO A 66 14.12 -14.29 0.17
C PRO A 66 14.38 -15.13 1.43
N THR A 67 13.32 -15.47 2.12
CA THR A 67 13.38 -16.18 3.40
C THR A 67 12.22 -17.17 3.49
N THR A 68 12.39 -18.17 4.33
CA THR A 68 11.30 -19.06 4.75
C THR A 68 10.46 -18.46 5.87
N SER A 69 10.32 -17.12 5.88
CA SER A 69 9.53 -16.42 6.91
C SER A 69 8.10 -16.97 6.94
N THR A 70 7.79 -17.67 8.02
CA THR A 70 6.45 -18.22 8.24
C THR A 70 5.56 -17.13 8.81
N ILE A 71 4.39 -16.95 8.23
CA ILE A 71 3.37 -16.07 8.80
C ILE A 71 2.88 -16.63 10.14
N SER A 72 2.75 -15.76 11.14
CA SER A 72 2.24 -16.10 12.47
C SER A 72 1.58 -14.88 13.10
N GLY A 73 0.90 -15.09 14.22
CA GLY A 73 0.28 -14.01 14.99
C GLY A 73 -1.10 -13.58 14.47
N PRO A 74 -1.64 -12.49 15.01
CA PRO A 74 -3.01 -12.04 14.75
C PRO A 74 -3.36 -11.82 13.28
N VAL A 75 -2.41 -11.40 12.44
CA VAL A 75 -2.68 -11.23 11.00
C VAL A 75 -2.95 -12.57 10.31
N LYS A 76 -2.29 -13.66 10.75
CA LYS A 76 -2.56 -15.00 10.23
C LYS A 76 -4.00 -15.42 10.52
N ASP A 77 -4.43 -15.25 11.78
CA ASP A 77 -5.79 -15.60 12.19
C ASP A 77 -6.84 -14.77 11.44
N ALA A 78 -6.53 -13.50 11.15
CA ALA A 78 -7.39 -12.64 10.36
C ALA A 78 -7.47 -13.08 8.88
N ILE A 79 -6.35 -13.52 8.30
CA ILE A 79 -6.30 -14.09 6.95
C ILE A 79 -7.11 -15.38 6.88
N ASP A 80 -6.93 -16.28 7.84
CA ASP A 80 -7.69 -17.54 7.88
C ASP A 80 -9.20 -17.28 8.01
N ARG A 81 -9.61 -16.31 8.83
CA ARG A 81 -11.04 -15.92 8.95
C ARG A 81 -11.60 -15.32 7.67
N SER A 82 -10.82 -14.49 6.96
CA SER A 82 -11.33 -13.74 5.80
C SER A 82 -11.25 -14.55 4.49
N PHE A 83 -10.26 -15.43 4.36
CA PHE A 83 -9.96 -16.14 3.11
C PHE A 83 -10.01 -17.68 3.23
N GLY A 84 -10.20 -18.22 4.45
CA GLY A 84 -10.24 -19.66 4.73
C GLY A 84 -8.89 -20.27 5.04
N SER A 85 -7.82 -19.86 4.36
CA SER A 85 -6.42 -20.27 4.64
C SER A 85 -5.43 -19.29 4.03
N LEU A 86 -4.16 -19.42 4.44
CA LEU A 86 -3.06 -18.66 3.83
C LEU A 86 -2.91 -18.94 2.33
N GLU A 87 -3.01 -20.21 1.95
CA GLU A 87 -2.91 -20.65 0.55
C GLU A 87 -4.02 -20.04 -0.30
N SER A 88 -5.25 -20.06 0.21
CA SER A 88 -6.40 -19.43 -0.45
C SER A 88 -6.23 -17.94 -0.61
N PHE A 89 -5.73 -17.25 0.43
CA PHE A 89 -5.38 -15.83 0.35
C PHE A 89 -4.32 -15.57 -0.72
N GLN A 90 -3.21 -16.32 -0.69
CA GLN A 90 -2.12 -16.14 -1.66
C GLN A 90 -2.59 -16.35 -3.09
N GLN A 91 -3.44 -17.35 -3.32
CA GLN A 91 -4.03 -17.61 -4.63
C GLN A 91 -4.91 -16.43 -5.08
N GLN A 92 -5.85 -16.00 -4.23
CA GLN A 92 -6.75 -14.88 -4.56
C GLN A 92 -5.97 -13.58 -4.81
N PHE A 93 -4.93 -13.29 -4.01
CA PHE A 93 -4.07 -12.12 -4.18
C PHE A 93 -3.30 -12.17 -5.51
N THR A 94 -2.73 -13.33 -5.83
CA THR A 94 -2.00 -13.55 -7.07
C THR A 94 -2.92 -13.40 -8.29
N ASP A 95 -4.13 -13.93 -8.22
CA ASP A 95 -5.13 -13.83 -9.30
C ASP A 95 -5.59 -12.37 -9.48
N ALA A 96 -5.80 -11.63 -8.40
CA ALA A 96 -6.11 -10.21 -8.46
C ALA A 96 -4.95 -9.40 -9.08
N ALA A 97 -3.70 -9.70 -8.71
CA ALA A 97 -2.53 -9.06 -9.29
C ALA A 97 -2.39 -9.36 -10.79
N ARG A 98 -2.67 -10.59 -11.22
CA ARG A 98 -2.67 -10.98 -12.64
C ARG A 98 -3.75 -10.28 -13.44
N ALA A 99 -4.95 -10.15 -12.86
CA ALA A 99 -6.10 -9.51 -13.50
C ALA A 99 -5.94 -7.99 -13.64
N HIS A 100 -5.08 -7.37 -12.82
CA HIS A 100 -4.84 -5.93 -12.90
C HIS A 100 -4.13 -5.56 -14.20
N THR A 101 -4.68 -4.58 -14.93
CA THR A 101 -4.12 -4.07 -16.19
C THR A 101 -3.57 -2.67 -16.01
N GLY A 102 -2.46 -2.37 -16.67
CA GLY A 102 -1.77 -1.08 -16.57
C GLY A 102 -0.96 -0.94 -15.28
N ASN A 103 -0.53 0.29 -15.01
CA ASN A 103 0.21 0.63 -13.80
C ASN A 103 -0.72 0.67 -12.59
N GLY A 104 -0.23 0.20 -11.46
CA GLY A 104 -1.00 0.22 -10.22
C GLY A 104 -0.48 -0.76 -9.18
N TRP A 105 -1.39 -1.19 -8.33
CA TRP A 105 -1.07 -1.99 -7.16
C TRP A 105 -2.19 -2.99 -6.87
N THR A 106 -1.83 -4.11 -6.24
CA THR A 106 -2.78 -5.01 -5.56
C THR A 106 -2.41 -5.09 -4.09
N TRP A 107 -3.41 -5.03 -3.22
CA TRP A 107 -3.26 -4.83 -1.79
C TRP A 107 -4.00 -5.89 -0.97
N LEU A 108 -3.40 -6.28 0.16
CA LEU A 108 -4.12 -6.76 1.34
C LEU A 108 -4.48 -5.55 2.18
N VAL A 109 -5.76 -5.35 2.45
CA VAL A 109 -6.26 -4.19 3.22
C VAL A 109 -7.07 -4.60 4.43
N LEU A 110 -7.02 -3.75 5.46
CA LEU A 110 -7.91 -3.79 6.60
C LEU A 110 -9.06 -2.80 6.35
N ASN A 111 -10.28 -3.31 6.37
CA ASN A 111 -11.50 -2.54 6.20
C ASN A 111 -11.91 -1.81 7.50
N PRO A 112 -12.83 -0.82 7.44
CA PRO A 112 -13.35 -0.14 8.65
C PRO A 112 -13.98 -1.08 9.67
N ASP A 113 -14.58 -2.18 9.25
CA ASP A 113 -15.21 -3.21 10.10
C ASP A 113 -14.21 -4.25 10.65
N ASN A 114 -12.90 -4.03 10.47
CA ASN A 114 -11.81 -4.91 10.85
C ASN A 114 -11.77 -6.25 10.08
N THR A 115 -12.46 -6.39 8.98
CA THR A 115 -12.27 -7.51 8.05
C THR A 115 -11.09 -7.24 7.11
N LEU A 116 -10.50 -8.32 6.57
CA LEU A 116 -9.48 -8.22 5.52
C LEU A 116 -10.12 -8.43 4.14
N SER A 117 -9.64 -7.70 3.16
CA SER A 117 -9.97 -7.91 1.75
C SER A 117 -8.77 -7.67 0.83
N ILE A 118 -8.92 -8.10 -0.42
CA ILE A 118 -7.97 -7.81 -1.49
C ILE A 118 -8.60 -6.74 -2.37
N THR A 119 -7.84 -5.68 -2.65
CA THR A 119 -8.26 -4.60 -3.57
C THR A 119 -7.12 -4.25 -4.51
N SER A 120 -7.45 -3.67 -5.66
CA SER A 120 -6.45 -3.15 -6.61
C SER A 120 -6.72 -1.68 -6.90
N THR A 121 -5.66 -0.89 -7.02
CA THR A 121 -5.74 0.53 -7.32
C THR A 121 -4.90 0.87 -8.56
N THR A 122 -5.38 1.81 -9.36
CA THR A 122 -4.66 2.30 -10.54
C THR A 122 -3.65 3.39 -10.15
N GLU A 123 -2.57 3.48 -10.92
CA GLU A 123 -1.53 4.49 -10.75
C GLU A 123 -0.98 4.51 -9.32
N GLN A 124 -0.90 5.68 -8.70
CA GLN A 124 -0.44 5.84 -7.31
C GLN A 124 -1.59 5.98 -6.30
N ASN A 125 -2.83 5.65 -6.69
CA ASN A 125 -3.93 5.65 -5.72
C ASN A 125 -3.64 4.69 -4.56
N ASN A 126 -3.95 5.14 -3.34
CA ASN A 126 -3.76 4.35 -2.13
C ASN A 126 -5.11 3.97 -1.54
N PRO A 127 -5.28 2.78 -0.96
CA PRO A 127 -6.54 2.33 -0.34
C PRO A 127 -7.12 3.27 0.72
N ILE A 128 -6.31 4.13 1.34
CA ILE A 128 -6.80 5.12 2.32
C ILE A 128 -7.80 6.12 1.72
N MET A 129 -7.73 6.35 0.39
CA MET A 129 -8.69 7.19 -0.33
C MET A 129 -10.10 6.60 -0.32
N ASP A 130 -10.22 5.28 -0.11
CA ASP A 130 -11.45 4.51 0.00
C ASP A 130 -11.68 3.99 1.44
N MET A 131 -11.12 4.67 2.44
CA MET A 131 -11.24 4.33 3.86
C MET A 131 -10.74 2.92 4.21
N GLN A 132 -9.76 2.41 3.49
CA GLN A 132 -9.10 1.13 3.76
C GLN A 132 -7.65 1.36 4.17
N THR A 133 -7.11 0.54 5.06
CA THR A 133 -5.69 0.59 5.44
C THR A 133 -4.92 -0.50 4.73
N ALA A 134 -3.93 -0.12 3.91
CA ALA A 134 -3.04 -1.06 3.26
C ALA A 134 -2.09 -1.72 4.29
N LEU A 135 -2.03 -3.05 4.29
CA LEU A 135 -1.15 -3.86 5.14
C LEU A 135 0.03 -4.44 4.36
N LEU A 136 -0.22 -4.80 3.11
CA LEU A 136 0.75 -5.37 2.18
C LEU A 136 0.34 -4.97 0.76
N GLY A 137 1.30 -4.67 -0.11
CA GLY A 137 1.02 -4.36 -1.50
C GLY A 137 2.07 -4.91 -2.45
N ILE A 138 1.64 -5.33 -3.64
CA ILE A 138 2.53 -5.62 -4.77
C ILE A 138 2.48 -4.48 -5.78
N ASN A 139 3.65 -3.98 -6.14
CA ASN A 139 3.81 -2.92 -7.14
C ASN A 139 3.74 -3.52 -8.55
N LEU A 140 2.74 -3.14 -9.34
CA LEU A 140 2.50 -3.67 -10.69
C LEU A 140 2.93 -2.70 -11.80
N TRP A 141 3.73 -1.70 -11.48
CA TRP A 141 4.35 -0.82 -12.46
C TRP A 141 5.38 -1.60 -13.29
N GLU A 142 5.41 -1.36 -14.58
CA GLU A 142 6.26 -2.11 -15.54
C GLU A 142 7.75 -2.11 -15.16
N TYR A 143 8.26 -1.04 -14.56
CA TYR A 143 9.66 -0.96 -14.13
C TYR A 143 10.05 -1.99 -13.05
N MET A 144 9.09 -2.60 -12.35
CA MET A 144 9.35 -3.61 -11.32
C MET A 144 9.76 -4.95 -11.90
N TYR A 145 9.34 -5.25 -13.11
CA TYR A 145 9.62 -6.53 -13.79
C TYR A 145 10.28 -6.34 -15.17
N ALA A 146 10.87 -5.15 -15.43
CA ALA A 146 11.53 -4.84 -16.70
C ALA A 146 12.73 -5.75 -17.03
N SER A 147 13.36 -6.35 -16.00
CA SER A 147 14.49 -7.30 -16.15
C SER A 147 14.08 -8.78 -16.07
N SER A 148 12.79 -9.07 -15.85
CA SER A 148 12.20 -10.40 -15.79
C SER A 148 10.88 -10.40 -16.55
N ASN A 149 9.96 -11.30 -16.23
CA ASN A 149 8.60 -11.21 -16.73
C ASN A 149 7.59 -10.99 -15.59
N ARG A 150 6.47 -10.37 -15.93
CA ARG A 150 5.42 -10.01 -14.96
C ARG A 150 4.87 -11.21 -14.19
N GLU A 151 4.70 -12.34 -14.85
CA GLU A 151 4.17 -13.55 -14.22
C GLU A 151 5.13 -14.12 -13.18
N GLU A 152 6.42 -14.17 -13.49
CA GLU A 152 7.45 -14.61 -12.56
C GLU A 152 7.55 -13.68 -11.34
N TYR A 153 7.50 -12.36 -11.57
CA TYR A 153 7.49 -11.36 -10.51
C TYR A 153 6.31 -11.55 -9.55
N ILE A 154 5.09 -11.71 -10.08
CA ILE A 154 3.88 -11.93 -9.27
C ILE A 154 3.96 -13.25 -8.51
N THR A 155 4.36 -14.33 -9.17
CA THR A 155 4.44 -15.68 -8.57
C THR A 155 5.43 -15.74 -7.42
N ASN A 156 6.56 -15.03 -7.53
CA ASN A 156 7.63 -15.04 -6.53
C ASN A 156 7.42 -14.01 -5.39
N PHE A 157 6.41 -13.16 -5.46
CA PHE A 157 6.22 -12.05 -4.54
C PHE A 157 6.21 -12.49 -3.07
N PHE A 158 5.48 -13.54 -2.73
CA PHE A 158 5.36 -13.99 -1.34
C PHE A 158 6.66 -14.54 -0.74
N SER A 159 7.65 -14.91 -1.56
CA SER A 159 8.96 -15.35 -1.07
C SER A 159 9.79 -14.24 -0.42
N ILE A 160 9.44 -12.97 -0.67
CA ILE A 160 10.13 -11.79 -0.16
C ILE A 160 9.31 -10.98 0.85
N VAL A 161 8.10 -11.44 1.22
CA VAL A 161 7.25 -10.75 2.19
C VAL A 161 7.78 -10.94 3.61
N ASN A 162 7.96 -9.82 4.31
CA ASN A 162 8.29 -9.80 5.73
C ASN A 162 7.01 -9.87 6.57
N TRP A 163 6.52 -11.06 6.81
CA TRP A 163 5.28 -11.30 7.55
C TRP A 163 5.30 -10.75 8.98
N LYS A 164 6.48 -10.66 9.60
CA LYS A 164 6.62 -10.07 10.93
C LYS A 164 6.24 -8.57 10.91
N ILE A 165 6.67 -7.86 9.87
CA ILE A 165 6.33 -6.45 9.70
C ILE A 165 4.85 -6.29 9.33
N VAL A 166 4.31 -7.13 8.43
CA VAL A 166 2.89 -7.12 8.09
C VAL A 166 2.02 -7.34 9.33
N ASN A 167 2.38 -8.30 10.19
CA ASN A 167 1.69 -8.53 11.46
C ASN A 167 1.77 -7.30 12.38
N HIS A 168 2.94 -6.69 12.51
CA HIS A 168 3.12 -5.49 13.33
C HIS A 168 2.24 -4.33 12.83
N ILE A 169 2.21 -4.08 11.52
CA ILE A 169 1.35 -3.05 10.92
C ILE A 169 -0.12 -3.34 11.23
N TYR A 170 -0.55 -4.59 11.09
CA TYR A 170 -1.92 -5.00 11.40
C TYR A 170 -2.29 -4.72 12.85
N GLU A 171 -1.44 -5.10 13.81
CA GLU A 171 -1.66 -4.89 15.24
C GLU A 171 -1.70 -3.39 15.60
N GLU A 172 -0.76 -2.59 15.07
CA GLU A 172 -0.73 -1.13 15.32
C GLU A 172 -1.95 -0.44 14.71
N THR A 173 -2.38 -0.88 13.51
CA THR A 173 -3.57 -0.33 12.87
C THR A 173 -4.84 -0.60 13.70
N LEU A 174 -4.97 -1.77 14.31
CA LEU A 174 -6.11 -2.10 15.16
C LEU A 174 -6.16 -1.27 16.45
N LYS A 175 -5.01 -0.83 16.96
CA LYS A 175 -4.92 0.03 18.15
C LYS A 175 -5.28 1.49 17.88
N ASN A 176 -5.27 1.90 16.60
CA ASN A 176 -5.57 3.28 16.21
C ASN A 176 -7.03 3.41 15.73
N PRO A 177 -7.96 3.93 16.57
CA PRO A 177 -9.36 4.12 16.20
C PRO A 177 -9.54 5.18 15.09
N ASN A 178 -8.61 6.15 14.99
CA ASN A 178 -8.67 7.27 14.04
C ASN A 178 -7.79 7.02 12.79
N ARG A 179 -7.55 5.78 12.42
CA ARG A 179 -6.65 5.38 11.34
C ARG A 179 -7.01 5.92 9.94
N PHE A 180 -8.20 6.47 9.78
CA PHE A 180 -8.65 7.07 8.51
C PHE A 180 -8.55 8.60 8.47
N GLY A 181 -7.93 9.22 9.48
CA GLY A 181 -7.55 10.62 9.47
C GLY A 181 -8.70 11.63 9.54
N HIS A 182 -9.87 11.23 10.05
CA HIS A 182 -10.96 12.14 10.27
C HIS A 182 -10.94 12.68 11.71
N GLU A 183 -10.26 13.79 11.93
CA GLU A 183 -10.52 14.83 12.93
C GLU A 183 -10.33 16.20 12.32
#